data_5f09cd20c98ca3eb4cbaad086ec0fdd8
#
_entry.id   5f09cd20c98ca3eb4cbaad086ec0fdd8
#
_cell.length_a   1.000
_cell.length_b   1.000
_cell.length_c   1.000
_cell.angle_alpha   90.00
_cell.angle_beta   90.00
_cell.angle_gamma   90.00
#
_symmetry.space_group_name_H-M   'P 1'
#
loop_
_entity.id
_entity.type
_entity.pdbx_description
1 polymer ?
#
loop_
_entity_poly.entity_id
_entity_poly.type
_entity_poly.pdbx_seq_one_letter_code
_entity_poly.pdbx_strand_id
1 'polypeptide(L)'
;LFRRGEALESLSRATHMVLDKTGTITTGKACVTDVLPAPGHSEAELLQLAATLESAGNHPLAESISAGCRAYTPQPTTEHSYLPGRGICARVGGILCAAGNEQLMQQCGVSPDTAAATRLAEAGKTPIYIARGAECLGILAVADPPQPQSHAAVAALQQAGLRVCMLTGDNTRTAQAIARQVGIDDVHAELLPQDKVACVEELLREC
;
A
#
# COMPACT_ATOMS: atom_id res chain seq x y z
N LEU A 1 -25.05 -9.76 -16.17
CA LEU A 1 -26.06 -10.16 -17.16
C LEU A 1 -25.42 -10.18 -18.55
N PHE A 2 -25.27 -11.36 -19.15
CA PHE A 2 -24.82 -11.49 -20.54
C PHE A 2 -25.91 -10.96 -21.47
N ARG A 3 -25.55 -10.04 -22.37
CA ARG A 3 -26.48 -9.46 -23.34
C ARG A 3 -26.60 -10.26 -24.65
N ARG A 4 -25.64 -11.18 -24.90
CA ARG A 4 -25.59 -12.03 -26.12
C ARG A 4 -25.08 -13.41 -25.77
N GLY A 5 -25.62 -14.45 -26.43
CA GLY A 5 -25.16 -15.84 -26.26
C GLY A 5 -23.71 -16.06 -26.69
N GLU A 6 -23.26 -15.34 -27.73
CA GLU A 6 -21.88 -15.37 -28.23
C GLU A 6 -20.84 -14.98 -27.16
N ALA A 7 -21.19 -14.05 -26.24
CA ALA A 7 -20.29 -13.66 -25.13
C ALA A 7 -20.09 -14.80 -24.12
N LEU A 8 -21.13 -15.62 -23.93
CA LEU A 8 -21.04 -16.79 -23.05
C LEU A 8 -20.18 -17.89 -23.67
N GLU A 9 -20.33 -18.10 -24.99
CA GLU A 9 -19.52 -19.05 -25.75
C GLU A 9 -18.05 -18.62 -25.80
N SER A 10 -17.77 -17.34 -26.02
CA SER A 10 -16.40 -16.80 -25.97
C SER A 10 -15.76 -16.97 -24.60
N LEU A 11 -16.53 -16.74 -23.51
CA LEU A 11 -16.04 -16.94 -22.14
C LEU A 11 -15.71 -18.41 -21.86
N SER A 12 -16.48 -19.36 -22.40
CA SER A 12 -16.23 -20.80 -22.21
C SER A 12 -14.93 -21.27 -22.89
N ARG A 13 -14.40 -20.51 -23.82
CA ARG A 13 -13.13 -20.77 -24.51
C ARG A 13 -11.94 -20.00 -23.95
N ALA A 14 -12.17 -19.17 -22.92
CA ALA A 14 -11.09 -18.40 -22.30
C ALA A 14 -10.03 -19.34 -21.69
N THR A 15 -8.78 -19.03 -21.96
CA THR A 15 -7.61 -19.76 -21.41
C THR A 15 -6.86 -18.92 -20.39
N HIS A 16 -7.02 -17.58 -20.46
CA HIS A 16 -6.34 -16.63 -19.59
C HIS A 16 -7.35 -15.70 -18.89
N MET A 17 -7.06 -15.38 -17.63
CA MET A 17 -7.76 -14.35 -16.87
C MET A 17 -6.76 -13.28 -16.45
N VAL A 18 -6.92 -12.10 -16.99
CA VAL A 18 -6.08 -10.94 -16.65
C VAL A 18 -6.80 -10.08 -15.64
N LEU A 19 -6.18 -9.86 -14.49
CA LEU A 19 -6.74 -9.10 -13.36
C LEU A 19 -5.89 -7.86 -13.09
N ASP A 20 -6.55 -6.71 -12.95
CA ASP A 20 -5.90 -5.53 -12.38
C ASP A 20 -5.71 -5.71 -10.88
N LYS A 21 -4.61 -5.16 -10.31
CA LYS A 21 -4.37 -5.25 -8.88
C LYS A 21 -5.34 -4.37 -8.10
N THR A 22 -5.33 -3.06 -8.37
CA THR A 22 -5.98 -2.07 -7.52
C THR A 22 -7.49 -2.04 -7.69
N GLY A 23 -8.24 -2.26 -6.62
CA GLY A 23 -9.71 -2.27 -6.64
C GLY A 23 -10.33 -3.54 -7.24
N THR A 24 -9.52 -4.51 -7.71
CA THR A 24 -9.96 -5.83 -8.22
C THR A 24 -9.44 -6.94 -7.32
N ILE A 25 -8.13 -7.15 -7.28
CA ILE A 25 -7.50 -8.11 -6.37
C ILE A 25 -7.45 -7.53 -4.96
N THR A 26 -7.16 -6.23 -4.83
CA THR A 26 -7.12 -5.49 -3.58
C THR A 26 -8.39 -4.68 -3.37
N THR A 27 -8.55 -4.13 -2.17
CA THR A 27 -9.73 -3.31 -1.81
C THR A 27 -9.80 -1.98 -2.56
N GLY A 28 -8.68 -1.51 -3.13
CA GLY A 28 -8.53 -0.20 -3.75
C GLY A 28 -8.44 0.93 -2.72
N LYS A 29 -8.33 0.58 -1.43
CA LYS A 29 -8.23 1.52 -0.31
C LYS A 29 -7.03 1.16 0.55
N ALA A 30 -6.01 2.02 0.50
CA ALA A 30 -4.90 1.88 1.42
C ALA A 30 -5.37 2.08 2.87
N CYS A 31 -4.84 1.29 3.79
CA CYS A 31 -5.11 1.41 5.22
C CYS A 31 -3.85 1.11 6.04
N VAL A 32 -3.85 1.52 7.30
CA VAL A 32 -2.80 1.14 8.25
C VAL A 32 -2.97 -0.36 8.53
N THR A 33 -1.94 -1.13 8.22
CA THR A 33 -1.94 -2.60 8.40
C THR A 33 -1.09 -3.05 9.57
N ASP A 34 -0.10 -2.26 9.98
CA ASP A 34 0.80 -2.58 11.09
C ASP A 34 1.16 -1.31 11.87
N VAL A 35 1.30 -1.47 13.16
CA VAL A 35 1.77 -0.45 14.10
C VAL A 35 2.91 -1.08 14.89
N LEU A 36 4.13 -0.59 14.69
CA LEU A 36 5.35 -1.13 15.29
C LEU A 36 6.03 -0.04 16.15
N PRO A 37 5.70 0.07 17.45
CA PRO A 37 6.36 1.01 18.33
C PRO A 37 7.84 0.66 18.50
N ALA A 38 8.69 1.68 18.61
CA ALA A 38 10.08 1.51 19.02
C ALA A 38 10.16 1.14 20.52
N PRO A 39 11.25 0.50 20.95
CA PRO A 39 11.43 0.17 22.37
C PRO A 39 11.24 1.39 23.29
N GLY A 40 10.39 1.24 24.31
CA GLY A 40 10.05 2.31 25.25
C GLY A 40 8.85 3.15 24.87
N HIS A 41 8.26 2.96 23.69
CA HIS A 41 7.06 3.65 23.22
C HIS A 41 5.85 2.73 23.11
N SER A 42 4.65 3.33 23.08
CA SER A 42 3.39 2.62 22.94
C SER A 42 2.76 2.85 21.57
N GLU A 43 1.92 1.92 21.15
CA GLU A 43 1.09 2.10 19.93
C GLU A 43 0.22 3.36 20.03
N ALA A 44 -0.29 3.67 21.22
CA ALA A 44 -1.14 4.83 21.44
C ALA A 44 -0.38 6.16 21.17
N GLU A 45 0.87 6.27 21.61
CA GLU A 45 1.71 7.46 21.34
C GLU A 45 1.99 7.59 19.84
N LEU A 46 2.32 6.48 19.20
CA LEU A 46 2.61 6.44 17.77
C LEU A 46 1.40 6.89 16.95
N LEU A 47 0.22 6.30 17.21
CA LEU A 47 -1.02 6.61 16.51
C LEU A 47 -1.54 8.02 16.83
N GLN A 48 -1.38 8.49 18.07
CA GLN A 48 -1.73 9.87 18.46
C GLN A 48 -0.91 10.90 17.68
N LEU A 49 0.41 10.69 17.56
CA LEU A 49 1.28 11.60 16.84
C LEU A 49 1.03 11.54 15.32
N ALA A 50 0.82 10.35 14.77
CA ALA A 50 0.45 10.16 13.37
C ALA A 50 -0.87 10.88 13.02
N ALA A 51 -1.92 10.71 13.84
CA ALA A 51 -3.18 11.43 13.69
C ALA A 51 -2.97 12.94 13.69
N THR A 52 -2.12 13.43 14.59
CA THR A 52 -1.82 14.84 14.73
C THR A 52 -1.14 15.42 13.50
N LEU A 53 -0.11 14.75 12.98
CA LEU A 53 0.64 15.19 11.81
C LEU A 53 -0.21 15.16 10.53
N GLU A 54 -0.96 14.08 10.32
CA GLU A 54 -1.75 13.89 9.11
C GLU A 54 -3.02 14.75 9.07
N SER A 55 -3.55 15.19 10.24
CA SER A 55 -4.72 16.06 10.29
C SER A 55 -4.50 17.42 9.63
N ALA A 56 -3.26 17.85 9.51
CA ALA A 56 -2.84 19.11 8.94
C ALA A 56 -2.30 19.01 7.51
N GLY A 57 -2.18 17.78 6.96
CA GLY A 57 -1.53 17.50 5.69
C GLY A 57 -2.48 17.06 4.58
N ASN A 58 -2.13 17.40 3.33
CA ASN A 58 -2.72 16.85 2.11
C ASN A 58 -1.81 15.74 1.53
N HIS A 59 -1.30 14.86 2.39
CA HIS A 59 -0.47 13.74 1.97
C HIS A 59 -1.34 12.65 1.33
N PRO A 60 -0.90 11.94 0.27
CA PRO A 60 -1.69 10.88 -0.37
C PRO A 60 -2.11 9.75 0.58
N LEU A 61 -1.35 9.50 1.65
CA LEU A 61 -1.64 8.50 2.67
C LEU A 61 -2.37 9.06 3.89
N ALA A 62 -2.62 10.39 3.97
CA ALA A 62 -3.26 11.05 5.11
C ALA A 62 -4.63 10.45 5.42
N GLU A 63 -5.44 10.18 4.40
CA GLU A 63 -6.75 9.56 4.56
C GLU A 63 -6.64 8.16 5.19
N SER A 64 -5.67 7.35 4.73
CA SER A 64 -5.42 6.00 5.20
C SER A 64 -4.96 5.98 6.66
N ILE A 65 -4.03 6.88 7.01
CA ILE A 65 -3.51 7.03 8.37
C ILE A 65 -4.60 7.58 9.29
N SER A 66 -5.30 8.63 8.87
CA SER A 66 -6.41 9.22 9.63
C SER A 66 -7.53 8.21 9.89
N ALA A 67 -7.84 7.35 8.92
CA ALA A 67 -8.82 6.28 9.10
C ALA A 67 -8.38 5.26 10.16
N GLY A 68 -7.09 4.89 10.18
CA GLY A 68 -6.50 4.00 11.20
C GLY A 68 -6.39 4.64 12.58
N CYS A 69 -6.35 5.98 12.64
CA CYS A 69 -6.15 6.76 13.86
C CYS A 69 -7.43 7.44 14.38
N ARG A 70 -8.62 7.06 13.92
CA ARG A 70 -9.91 7.73 14.26
C ARG A 70 -10.20 7.83 15.76
N ALA A 71 -9.65 6.97 16.58
CA ALA A 71 -9.83 7.00 18.03
C ALA A 71 -9.00 8.09 18.72
N TYR A 72 -8.10 8.76 17.99
CA TYR A 72 -7.16 9.73 18.53
C TYR A 72 -7.51 11.15 18.06
N THR A 73 -7.62 12.06 19.02
CA THR A 73 -7.91 13.48 18.73
C THR A 73 -6.61 14.20 18.37
N PRO A 74 -6.50 14.81 17.16
CA PRO A 74 -5.32 15.58 16.79
C PRO A 74 -5.02 16.71 17.77
N GLN A 75 -3.74 16.92 18.05
CA GLN A 75 -3.26 18.02 18.88
C GLN A 75 -3.01 19.29 18.03
N PRO A 76 -3.01 20.48 18.61
CA PRO A 76 -2.61 21.68 17.91
C PRO A 76 -1.18 21.61 17.40
N THR A 77 -0.99 22.03 16.16
CA THR A 77 0.29 22.02 15.48
C THR A 77 0.62 23.36 14.86
N THR A 78 1.90 23.65 14.69
CA THR A 78 2.42 24.84 14.02
C THR A 78 3.52 24.46 13.03
N GLU A 79 3.93 25.39 12.17
CA GLU A 79 5.06 25.21 11.22
C GLU A 79 4.93 23.96 10.36
N HIS A 80 3.77 23.74 9.76
CA HIS A 80 3.55 22.61 8.86
C HIS A 80 4.40 22.71 7.60
N SER A 81 5.05 21.62 7.24
CA SER A 81 5.82 21.48 6.01
C SER A 81 5.57 20.12 5.39
N TYR A 82 4.98 20.11 4.20
CA TYR A 82 4.87 18.91 3.38
C TYR A 82 6.05 18.83 2.41
N LEU A 83 6.78 17.74 2.45
CA LEU A 83 7.91 17.46 1.56
C LEU A 83 7.51 16.37 0.57
N PRO A 84 7.26 16.71 -0.71
CA PRO A 84 6.84 15.75 -1.72
C PRO A 84 7.77 14.54 -1.80
N GLY A 85 7.19 13.33 -1.78
CA GLY A 85 7.91 12.06 -1.83
C GLY A 85 8.68 11.69 -0.55
N ARG A 86 8.63 12.51 0.52
CA ARG A 86 9.34 12.26 1.78
C ARG A 86 8.41 12.15 2.97
N GLY A 87 7.42 13.02 3.11
CA GLY A 87 6.48 13.02 4.22
C GLY A 87 6.09 14.41 4.70
N ILE A 88 5.74 14.53 5.98
CA ILE A 88 5.27 15.75 6.63
C ILE A 88 6.04 16.01 7.92
N CYS A 89 6.27 17.29 8.21
CA CYS A 89 6.78 17.78 9.49
C CYS A 89 5.86 18.85 10.07
N ALA A 90 5.76 18.91 11.38
CA ALA A 90 5.10 20.00 12.11
C ALA A 90 5.66 20.11 13.53
N ARG A 91 5.39 21.23 14.21
CA ARG A 91 5.68 21.33 15.64
C ARG A 91 4.44 21.00 16.47
N VAL A 92 4.63 20.08 17.39
CA VAL A 92 3.63 19.68 18.39
C VAL A 92 4.16 20.06 19.77
N GLY A 93 3.49 21.00 20.45
CA GLY A 93 4.00 21.52 21.73
C GLY A 93 5.40 22.14 21.65
N GLY A 94 5.75 22.76 20.50
CA GLY A 94 7.07 23.35 20.25
C GLY A 94 8.15 22.35 19.80
N ILE A 95 7.91 21.03 19.85
CA ILE A 95 8.84 19.99 19.43
C ILE A 95 8.62 19.66 17.95
N LEU A 96 9.69 19.60 17.16
CA LEU A 96 9.61 19.16 15.77
C LEU A 96 9.22 17.68 15.73
N CYS A 97 8.17 17.38 14.99
CA CYS A 97 7.68 16.03 14.76
C CYS A 97 7.64 15.73 13.26
N ALA A 98 7.84 14.49 12.87
CA ALA A 98 7.88 14.08 11.48
C ALA A 98 7.18 12.73 11.26
N ALA A 99 6.49 12.61 10.12
CA ALA A 99 5.97 11.36 9.59
C ALA A 99 6.41 11.18 8.15
N GLY A 100 7.13 10.11 7.82
CA GLY A 100 7.61 9.92 6.45
C GLY A 100 8.66 8.82 6.29
N ASN A 101 9.37 8.88 5.16
CA ASN A 101 10.38 7.90 4.81
C ASN A 101 11.72 8.12 5.53
N GLU A 102 12.67 7.21 5.32
CA GLU A 102 14.00 7.27 5.92
C GLU A 102 14.75 8.58 5.59
N GLN A 103 14.61 9.09 4.37
CA GLN A 103 15.27 10.35 3.97
C GLN A 103 14.77 11.54 4.80
N LEU A 104 13.48 11.58 5.13
CA LEU A 104 12.92 12.60 6.01
C LEU A 104 13.49 12.47 7.43
N MET A 105 13.58 11.22 7.94
CA MET A 105 14.16 10.98 9.27
C MET A 105 15.59 11.48 9.35
N GLN A 106 16.43 11.17 8.37
CA GLN A 106 17.81 11.66 8.29
C GLN A 106 17.89 13.19 8.27
N GLN A 107 16.99 13.87 7.53
CA GLN A 107 16.92 15.35 7.52
C GLN A 107 16.52 15.93 8.87
N CYS A 108 15.69 15.22 9.64
CA CYS A 108 15.31 15.60 11.00
C CYS A 108 16.35 15.21 12.05
N GLY A 109 17.49 14.62 11.65
CA GLY A 109 18.53 14.15 12.57
C GLY A 109 18.16 12.86 13.33
N VAL A 110 17.19 12.11 12.81
CA VAL A 110 16.72 10.84 13.39
C VAL A 110 17.35 9.69 12.63
N SER A 111 17.92 8.71 13.35
CA SER A 111 18.47 7.47 12.79
C SER A 111 17.59 6.29 13.21
N PRO A 112 16.57 5.93 12.43
CA PRO A 112 15.67 4.84 12.78
C PRO A 112 16.30 3.47 12.51
N ASP A 113 15.85 2.42 13.21
CA ASP A 113 16.13 1.05 12.83
C ASP A 113 15.39 0.72 11.52
N THR A 114 16.16 0.39 10.48
CA THR A 114 15.62 0.11 9.14
C THR A 114 15.22 -1.36 8.94
N ALA A 115 15.60 -2.27 9.82
CA ALA A 115 15.36 -3.70 9.66
C ALA A 115 13.86 -4.03 9.60
N ALA A 116 13.05 -3.41 10.47
CA ALA A 116 11.61 -3.58 10.47
C ALA A 116 10.97 -3.00 9.21
N ALA A 117 11.39 -1.81 8.78
CA ALA A 117 10.89 -1.17 7.56
C ALA A 117 11.23 -1.98 6.30
N THR A 118 12.43 -2.57 6.24
CA THR A 118 12.83 -3.45 5.13
C THR A 118 11.90 -4.66 5.04
N ARG A 119 11.63 -5.35 6.16
CA ARG A 119 10.68 -6.48 6.17
C ARG A 119 9.27 -6.08 5.73
N LEU A 120 8.78 -4.91 6.16
CA LEU A 120 7.48 -4.39 5.74
C LEU A 120 7.46 -4.10 4.22
N ALA A 121 8.52 -3.48 3.70
CA ALA A 121 8.65 -3.21 2.27
C ALA A 121 8.74 -4.50 1.43
N GLU A 122 9.42 -5.54 1.93
CA GLU A 122 9.47 -6.87 1.32
C GLU A 122 8.11 -7.57 1.32
N ALA A 123 7.26 -7.26 2.31
CA ALA A 123 5.88 -7.71 2.36
C ALA A 123 4.93 -6.87 1.48
N GLY A 124 5.44 -5.92 0.69
CA GLY A 124 4.67 -5.07 -0.20
C GLY A 124 3.94 -3.92 0.48
N LYS A 125 4.35 -3.57 1.71
CA LYS A 125 3.78 -2.48 2.49
C LYS A 125 4.66 -1.23 2.40
N THR A 126 4.07 -0.06 2.62
CA THR A 126 4.78 1.21 2.68
C THR A 126 5.06 1.56 4.13
N PRO A 127 6.33 1.48 4.60
CA PRO A 127 6.69 1.89 5.95
C PRO A 127 6.74 3.41 6.06
N ILE A 128 6.19 3.94 7.15
CA ILE A 128 6.17 5.36 7.50
C ILE A 128 6.72 5.48 8.91
N TYR A 129 7.88 6.09 9.04
CA TYR A 129 8.47 6.39 10.34
C TYR A 129 7.77 7.57 11.01
N ILE A 130 7.60 7.50 12.30
CA ILE A 130 7.04 8.57 13.12
C ILE A 130 8.10 9.00 14.14
N ALA A 131 8.42 10.30 14.16
CA ALA A 131 9.48 10.83 15.04
C ALA A 131 9.03 12.07 15.80
N ARG A 132 9.59 12.26 17.00
CA ARG A 132 9.44 13.43 17.85
C ARG A 132 10.82 13.92 18.31
N GLY A 133 11.20 15.15 17.92
CA GLY A 133 12.56 15.62 18.16
C GLY A 133 13.60 14.74 17.45
N ALA A 134 14.57 14.24 18.19
CA ALA A 134 15.61 13.34 17.69
C ALA A 134 15.27 11.85 17.84
N GLU A 135 14.05 11.52 18.30
CA GLU A 135 13.66 10.16 18.67
C GLU A 135 12.65 9.59 17.66
N CYS A 136 12.91 8.36 17.20
CA CYS A 136 11.95 7.60 16.40
C CYS A 136 11.01 6.85 17.35
N LEU A 137 9.71 7.16 17.30
CA LEU A 137 8.68 6.50 18.11
C LEU A 137 8.29 5.14 17.54
N GLY A 138 8.53 4.91 16.26
CA GLY A 138 8.22 3.65 15.61
C GLY A 138 7.83 3.81 14.14
N ILE A 139 7.20 2.76 13.60
CA ILE A 139 6.81 2.65 12.20
C ILE A 139 5.34 2.30 12.09
N LEU A 140 4.62 3.00 11.22
CA LEU A 140 3.34 2.55 10.67
C LEU A 140 3.57 1.91 9.31
N ALA A 141 2.83 0.85 8.99
CA ALA A 141 2.79 0.33 7.63
C ALA A 141 1.44 0.60 7.00
N VAL A 142 1.45 1.08 5.76
CA VAL A 142 0.26 1.30 4.96
C VAL A 142 0.31 0.41 3.73
N ALA A 143 -0.78 -0.26 3.44
CA ALA A 143 -0.94 -1.06 2.23
C ALA A 143 -2.40 -1.07 1.77
N ASP A 144 -2.61 -1.42 0.51
CA ASP A 144 -3.91 -1.77 -0.05
C ASP A 144 -4.04 -3.31 0.00
N PRO A 145 -4.74 -3.86 1.01
CA PRO A 145 -4.78 -5.30 1.24
C PRO A 145 -5.59 -6.03 0.16
N PRO A 146 -5.28 -7.30 -0.11
CA PRO A 146 -6.16 -8.14 -0.92
C PRO A 146 -7.57 -8.19 -0.35
N GLN A 147 -8.56 -8.29 -1.23
CA GLN A 147 -9.93 -8.57 -0.79
C GLN A 147 -10.01 -9.95 -0.13
N PRO A 148 -10.84 -10.15 0.91
CA PRO A 148 -10.91 -11.41 1.64
C PRO A 148 -11.16 -12.64 0.76
N GLN A 149 -11.88 -12.45 -0.36
CA GLN A 149 -12.22 -13.53 -1.30
C GLN A 149 -11.21 -13.70 -2.44
N SER A 150 -10.21 -12.82 -2.62
CA SER A 150 -9.32 -12.84 -3.79
C SER A 150 -8.55 -14.14 -3.93
N HIS A 151 -7.98 -14.66 -2.84
CA HIS A 151 -7.27 -15.94 -2.86
C HIS A 151 -8.19 -17.10 -3.32
N ALA A 152 -9.39 -17.19 -2.76
CA ALA A 152 -10.35 -18.24 -3.12
C ALA A 152 -10.82 -18.10 -4.59
N ALA A 153 -11.03 -16.87 -5.06
CA ALA A 153 -11.43 -16.60 -6.44
C ALA A 153 -10.33 -16.98 -7.43
N VAL A 154 -9.08 -16.62 -7.15
CA VAL A 154 -7.91 -16.99 -7.97
C VAL A 154 -7.78 -18.52 -8.03
N ALA A 155 -7.86 -19.21 -6.89
CA ALA A 155 -7.78 -20.66 -6.85
C ALA A 155 -8.92 -21.33 -7.66
N ALA A 156 -10.13 -20.81 -7.60
CA ALA A 156 -11.25 -21.33 -8.39
C ALA A 156 -11.05 -21.13 -9.90
N LEU A 157 -10.50 -19.99 -10.34
CA LEU A 157 -10.16 -19.75 -11.75
C LEU A 157 -9.09 -20.71 -12.25
N GLN A 158 -8.03 -20.93 -11.46
CA GLN A 158 -6.96 -21.88 -11.77
C GLN A 158 -7.48 -23.32 -11.83
N GLN A 159 -8.36 -23.73 -10.92
CA GLN A 159 -9.02 -25.05 -10.94
C GLN A 159 -9.92 -25.23 -12.15
N ALA A 160 -10.50 -24.15 -12.67
CA ALA A 160 -11.25 -24.16 -13.93
C ALA A 160 -10.35 -24.24 -15.19
N GLY A 161 -9.02 -24.32 -15.01
CA GLY A 161 -8.05 -24.43 -16.09
C GLY A 161 -7.57 -23.12 -16.68
N LEU A 162 -7.91 -21.97 -16.06
CA LEU A 162 -7.48 -20.64 -16.51
C LEU A 162 -6.07 -20.31 -15.97
N ARG A 163 -5.21 -19.76 -16.82
CA ARG A 163 -4.01 -19.06 -16.37
C ARG A 163 -4.42 -17.69 -15.82
N VAL A 164 -4.03 -17.38 -14.60
CA VAL A 164 -4.36 -16.09 -13.97
C VAL A 164 -3.11 -15.21 -13.96
N CYS A 165 -3.23 -14.02 -14.56
CA CYS A 165 -2.18 -13.03 -14.67
C CYS A 165 -2.60 -11.74 -13.96
N MET A 166 -1.70 -11.10 -13.23
CA MET A 166 -1.92 -9.82 -12.58
C MET A 166 -1.18 -8.69 -13.30
N LEU A 167 -1.89 -7.61 -13.64
CA LEU A 167 -1.30 -6.37 -14.16
C LEU A 167 -1.38 -5.26 -13.13
N THR A 168 -0.29 -4.49 -12.98
CA THR A 168 -0.27 -3.33 -12.06
C THR A 168 0.74 -2.26 -12.48
N GLY A 169 0.47 -1.01 -12.13
CA GLY A 169 1.44 0.09 -12.19
C GLY A 169 2.37 0.17 -10.98
N ASP A 170 2.17 -0.65 -9.96
CA ASP A 170 3.00 -0.67 -8.77
C ASP A 170 4.41 -1.20 -9.06
N ASN A 171 5.35 -0.91 -8.15
CA ASN A 171 6.68 -1.51 -8.25
C ASN A 171 6.63 -3.03 -8.12
N THR A 172 7.61 -3.68 -8.74
CA THR A 172 7.72 -5.15 -8.83
C THR A 172 7.66 -5.83 -7.45
N ARG A 173 8.28 -5.26 -6.42
CA ARG A 173 8.31 -5.83 -5.06
C ARG A 173 6.90 -5.89 -4.45
N THR A 174 6.16 -4.80 -4.48
CA THR A 174 4.78 -4.73 -3.98
C THR A 174 3.86 -5.66 -4.77
N ALA A 175 3.98 -5.67 -6.09
CA ALA A 175 3.20 -6.54 -6.95
C ALA A 175 3.40 -8.02 -6.61
N GLN A 176 4.65 -8.47 -6.52
CA GLN A 176 4.99 -9.85 -6.17
C GLN A 176 4.54 -10.24 -4.76
N ALA A 177 4.58 -9.31 -3.79
CA ALA A 177 4.10 -9.57 -2.44
C ALA A 177 2.58 -9.84 -2.41
N ILE A 178 1.78 -9.05 -3.13
CA ILE A 178 0.34 -9.24 -3.25
C ILE A 178 0.03 -10.53 -4.03
N ALA A 179 0.71 -10.76 -5.14
CA ALA A 179 0.53 -11.96 -5.97
C ALA A 179 0.75 -13.26 -5.17
N ARG A 180 1.82 -13.32 -4.38
CA ARG A 180 2.07 -14.47 -3.48
C ARG A 180 0.94 -14.69 -2.47
N GLN A 181 0.35 -13.62 -1.92
CA GLN A 181 -0.75 -13.72 -0.96
C GLN A 181 -2.02 -14.30 -1.59
N VAL A 182 -2.24 -14.05 -2.88
CA VAL A 182 -3.44 -14.50 -3.58
C VAL A 182 -3.22 -15.72 -4.48
N GLY A 183 -1.98 -16.21 -4.60
CA GLY A 183 -1.63 -17.40 -5.37
C GLY A 183 -1.51 -17.18 -6.88
N ILE A 184 -1.06 -15.98 -7.29
CA ILE A 184 -0.77 -15.65 -8.69
C ILE A 184 0.76 -15.68 -8.91
N ASP A 185 1.22 -16.44 -9.91
CA ASP A 185 2.64 -16.52 -10.28
C ASP A 185 2.99 -15.57 -11.43
N ASP A 186 2.03 -15.30 -12.33
CA ASP A 186 2.22 -14.48 -13.51
C ASP A 186 1.90 -13.01 -13.21
N VAL A 187 2.94 -12.17 -13.14
CA VAL A 187 2.84 -10.77 -12.66
C VAL A 187 3.58 -9.83 -13.58
N HIS A 188 2.86 -8.84 -14.11
CA HIS A 188 3.43 -7.73 -14.86
C HIS A 188 3.25 -6.44 -14.04
N ALA A 189 4.36 -5.90 -13.58
CA ALA A 189 4.44 -4.71 -12.71
C ALA A 189 5.02 -3.50 -13.46
N GLU A 190 4.96 -2.33 -12.82
CA GLU A 190 5.53 -1.07 -13.35
C GLU A 190 4.94 -0.63 -14.69
N LEU A 191 3.71 -1.09 -14.99
CA LEU A 191 3.04 -0.82 -16.27
C LEU A 191 2.37 0.55 -16.27
N LEU A 192 2.63 1.33 -17.30
CA LEU A 192 1.82 2.50 -17.62
C LEU A 192 0.46 2.04 -18.23
N PRO A 193 -0.57 2.90 -18.27
CA PRO A 193 -1.87 2.50 -18.81
C PRO A 193 -1.80 1.94 -20.25
N GLN A 194 -0.94 2.50 -21.10
CA GLN A 194 -0.72 2.00 -22.46
C GLN A 194 -0.04 0.62 -22.50
N ASP A 195 0.87 0.35 -21.53
CA ASP A 195 1.60 -0.92 -21.48
C ASP A 195 0.67 -2.07 -21.06
N LYS A 196 -0.35 -1.78 -20.24
CA LYS A 196 -1.38 -2.77 -19.89
C LYS A 196 -2.12 -3.28 -21.12
N VAL A 197 -2.43 -2.38 -22.08
CA VAL A 197 -3.10 -2.77 -23.34
C VAL A 197 -2.16 -3.65 -24.17
N ALA A 198 -0.91 -3.24 -24.34
CA ALA A 198 0.08 -4.01 -25.10
C ALA A 198 0.30 -5.41 -24.49
N CYS A 199 0.36 -5.51 -23.17
CA CYS A 199 0.50 -6.78 -22.46
C CYS A 199 -0.71 -7.72 -22.73
N VAL A 200 -1.94 -7.19 -22.69
CA VAL A 200 -3.15 -7.97 -23.02
C VAL A 200 -3.12 -8.43 -24.48
N GLU A 201 -2.71 -7.57 -25.42
CA GLU A 201 -2.57 -7.93 -26.83
C GLU A 201 -1.52 -9.03 -27.07
N GLU A 202 -0.44 -9.04 -26.30
CA GLU A 202 0.59 -10.07 -26.35
C GLU A 202 0.04 -11.41 -25.84
N LEU A 203 -0.62 -11.43 -24.69
CA LEU A 203 -1.28 -12.61 -24.16
C LEU A 203 -2.35 -13.19 -25.09
N LEU A 204 -3.07 -12.34 -25.82
CA LEU A 204 -4.04 -12.78 -26.84
C LEU A 204 -3.40 -13.46 -28.04
N ARG A 205 -2.12 -13.22 -28.34
CA ARG A 205 -1.40 -13.91 -29.43
C ARG A 205 -0.87 -15.28 -29.02
N GLU A 206 -0.78 -15.54 -27.72
CA GLU A 206 -0.36 -16.82 -27.17
C GLU A 206 -1.54 -17.81 -27.00
N CYS A 207 -2.77 -17.33 -27.14
CA CYS A 207 -4.00 -18.11 -27.07
C CYS A 207 -4.45 -18.62 -28.44
#